data_248c9f10b4313162df12abde46db9e11
#
_entry.id   248c9f10b4313162df12abde46db9e11
#
_cell.length_a   1.000
_cell.length_b   1.000
_cell.length_c   1.000
_cell.angle_alpha   90.00
_cell.angle_beta   90.00
_cell.angle_gamma   90.00
#
_symmetry.space_group_name_H-M   'P 1'
#
loop_
_entity.id
_entity.type
_entity.pdbx_description
1 polymer ?
#
loop_
_entity_poly.entity_id
_entity_poly.type
_entity_poly.pdbx_seq_one_letter_code
_entity_poly.pdbx_strand_id
1 'polypeptide(L)'
;TDTIDNFPETKWIWAVHCETSTGMLNDIEFLKKMCQKSGKNLVLDCISSIGTIPVDLSQVYLASCVSGKGLGSYPGLSMVFYDHVVRSAPSILPRYLDLGLQSEKGGIPFTFSSNLLYALQTAVKRFHSDDVYKHTLQVSTWLKAELKRIGFHPIISDSHSTPAVITVSLPDRLNSAQIGNILEKEGYLL
;
A
#
# COMPACT_ATOMS: atom_id res chain seq x y z
N THR A 1 11.59 -10.96 -16.76
CA THR A 1 13.07 -10.80 -16.70
C THR A 1 13.58 -10.04 -17.91
N ASP A 2 13.10 -10.33 -19.10
CA ASP A 2 13.60 -9.73 -20.36
C ASP A 2 13.47 -8.21 -20.42
N THR A 3 12.47 -7.63 -19.71
CA THR A 3 12.25 -6.17 -19.71
C THR A 3 13.30 -5.42 -18.90
N ILE A 4 13.80 -6.00 -17.79
CA ILE A 4 14.79 -5.35 -16.92
C ILE A 4 16.18 -5.37 -17.54
N ASP A 5 16.50 -6.44 -18.25
CA ASP A 5 17.78 -6.59 -18.94
C ASP A 5 17.93 -5.61 -20.12
N ASN A 6 16.79 -5.10 -20.64
CA ASN A 6 16.77 -4.05 -21.67
C ASN A 6 17.11 -2.64 -21.14
N PHE A 7 17.19 -2.46 -19.79
CA PHE A 7 17.51 -1.18 -19.16
C PHE A 7 18.69 -1.31 -18.18
N PRO A 8 19.90 -1.62 -18.67
CA PRO A 8 21.06 -1.87 -17.80
C PRO A 8 21.46 -0.67 -16.93
N GLU A 9 21.25 0.57 -17.41
CA GLU A 9 21.57 1.77 -16.65
C GLU A 9 20.64 2.04 -15.47
N THR A 10 19.44 1.46 -15.42
CA THR A 10 18.52 1.69 -14.30
C THR A 10 19.07 1.11 -13.03
N LYS A 11 19.07 1.91 -11.97
CA LYS A 11 19.52 1.50 -10.62
C LYS A 11 18.37 1.09 -9.72
N TRP A 12 17.15 1.42 -10.11
CA TRP A 12 15.97 1.34 -9.27
C TRP A 12 14.83 0.65 -10.01
N ILE A 13 14.08 -0.14 -9.27
CA ILE A 13 12.78 -0.67 -9.68
C ILE A 13 11.77 -0.14 -8.66
N TRP A 14 10.85 0.68 -9.13
CA TRP A 14 9.74 1.15 -8.31
C TRP A 14 8.50 0.33 -8.65
N ALA A 15 7.93 -0.31 -7.65
CA ALA A 15 6.73 -1.13 -7.79
C ALA A 15 5.68 -0.75 -6.74
N VAL A 16 4.42 -0.87 -7.10
CA VAL A 16 3.28 -0.78 -6.16
C VAL A 16 3.03 -2.19 -5.61
N HIS A 17 2.96 -2.35 -4.30
CA HIS A 17 2.65 -3.65 -3.69
C HIS A 17 1.18 -4.03 -3.88
N CYS A 18 0.26 -3.10 -3.59
CA CYS A 18 -1.18 -3.31 -3.74
C CYS A 18 -1.77 -2.29 -4.71
N GLU A 19 -2.19 -2.75 -5.89
CA GLU A 19 -2.91 -1.93 -6.87
C GLU A 19 -4.38 -1.83 -6.48
N THR A 20 -4.80 -0.65 -6.02
CA THR A 20 -6.15 -0.45 -5.45
C THR A 20 -7.27 -0.41 -6.49
N SER A 21 -6.96 -0.10 -7.75
CA SER A 21 -7.96 -0.12 -8.83
C SER A 21 -8.48 -1.53 -9.12
N THR A 22 -7.66 -2.54 -8.90
CA THR A 22 -7.97 -3.94 -9.20
C THR A 22 -8.01 -4.84 -7.96
N GLY A 23 -7.36 -4.43 -6.87
CA GLY A 23 -7.12 -5.27 -5.71
C GLY A 23 -5.97 -6.28 -5.90
N MET A 24 -5.12 -6.08 -6.92
CA MET A 24 -4.01 -6.98 -7.21
C MET A 24 -2.84 -6.73 -6.26
N LEU A 25 -2.24 -7.83 -5.78
CA LEU A 25 -0.98 -7.83 -5.07
C LEU A 25 0.15 -8.26 -5.99
N ASN A 26 1.19 -7.44 -6.05
CA ASN A 26 2.45 -7.82 -6.68
C ASN A 26 3.27 -8.69 -5.70
N ASP A 27 3.89 -9.74 -6.22
CA ASP A 27 4.73 -10.65 -5.44
C ASP A 27 6.05 -9.96 -5.05
N ILE A 28 6.13 -9.53 -3.77
CA ILE A 28 7.34 -8.86 -3.24
C ILE A 28 8.54 -9.78 -3.27
N GLU A 29 8.38 -11.06 -2.97
CA GLU A 29 9.48 -12.01 -2.94
C GLU A 29 10.06 -12.25 -4.34
N PHE A 30 9.21 -12.28 -5.34
CA PHE A 30 9.65 -12.30 -6.74
C PHE A 30 10.42 -11.02 -7.10
N LEU A 31 9.89 -9.84 -6.72
CA LEU A 31 10.54 -8.55 -6.99
C LEU A 31 11.89 -8.44 -6.27
N LYS A 32 12.00 -8.87 -5.02
CA LYS A 32 13.27 -8.92 -4.28
C LYS A 32 14.32 -9.76 -5.01
N LYS A 33 13.96 -10.99 -5.36
CA LYS A 33 14.86 -11.92 -6.08
C LYS A 33 15.31 -11.34 -7.42
N MET A 34 14.39 -10.71 -8.15
CA MET A 34 14.67 -10.08 -9.43
C MET A 34 15.64 -8.90 -9.28
N CYS A 35 15.41 -8.03 -8.30
CA CYS A 35 16.29 -6.90 -8.00
C CYS A 35 17.68 -7.36 -7.57
N GLN A 36 17.75 -8.36 -6.69
CA GLN A 36 19.01 -8.93 -6.24
C GLN A 36 19.82 -9.52 -7.40
N LYS A 37 19.17 -10.27 -8.30
CA LYS A 37 19.82 -10.87 -9.47
C LYS A 37 20.36 -9.81 -10.45
N SER A 38 19.65 -8.70 -10.62
CA SER A 38 20.03 -7.62 -11.55
C SER A 38 20.87 -6.51 -10.91
N GLY A 39 21.20 -6.60 -9.61
CA GLY A 39 21.95 -5.57 -8.90
C GLY A 39 21.22 -4.24 -8.76
N LYS A 40 19.88 -4.25 -8.77
CA LYS A 40 19.03 -3.06 -8.68
C LYS A 40 18.38 -2.92 -7.31
N ASN A 41 18.07 -1.69 -6.93
CA ASN A 41 17.39 -1.38 -5.68
C ASN A 41 15.88 -1.45 -5.86
N LEU A 42 15.19 -2.14 -4.94
CA LEU A 42 13.72 -2.21 -4.92
C LEU A 42 13.15 -1.07 -4.09
N VAL A 43 12.26 -0.28 -4.69
CA VAL A 43 11.44 0.74 -4.02
C VAL A 43 9.99 0.30 -4.10
N LEU A 44 9.29 0.25 -2.96
CA LEU A 44 7.91 -0.19 -2.88
C LEU A 44 6.97 0.93 -2.42
N ASP A 45 5.88 1.09 -3.14
CA ASP A 45 4.70 1.75 -2.61
C ASP A 45 3.86 0.73 -1.85
N CYS A 46 3.88 0.83 -0.52
CA CYS A 46 3.13 -0.02 0.39
C CYS A 46 1.95 0.74 1.05
N ILE A 47 1.54 1.87 0.47
CA ILE A 47 0.51 2.76 1.04
C ILE A 47 -0.80 2.00 1.31
N SER A 48 -1.17 1.07 0.45
CA SER A 48 -2.44 0.33 0.58
C SER A 48 -2.29 -1.08 1.15
N SER A 49 -1.07 -1.53 1.42
CA SER A 49 -0.81 -2.89 1.91
C SER A 49 -0.39 -2.94 3.38
N ILE A 50 0.44 -2.00 3.85
CA ILE A 50 0.84 -1.95 5.26
C ILE A 50 -0.38 -1.70 6.14
N GLY A 51 -0.57 -2.57 7.14
CA GLY A 51 -1.71 -2.56 8.03
C GLY A 51 -2.92 -3.36 7.54
N THR A 52 -2.95 -3.82 6.28
CA THR A 52 -4.02 -4.66 5.74
C THR A 52 -3.60 -6.12 5.56
N ILE A 53 -2.33 -6.34 5.26
CA ILE A 53 -1.71 -7.67 5.10
C ILE A 53 -0.34 -7.66 5.76
N PRO A 54 0.19 -8.84 6.14
CA PRO A 54 1.59 -8.98 6.53
C PRO A 54 2.53 -8.57 5.39
N VAL A 55 3.51 -7.72 5.68
CA VAL A 55 4.50 -7.26 4.70
C VAL A 55 5.89 -7.40 5.29
N ASP A 56 6.75 -8.19 4.66
CA ASP A 56 8.17 -8.24 4.99
C ASP A 56 8.95 -7.24 4.12
N LEU A 57 9.50 -6.20 4.75
CA LEU A 57 10.29 -5.16 4.09
C LEU A 57 11.81 -5.46 4.12
N SER A 58 12.25 -6.60 4.63
CA SER A 58 13.66 -6.99 4.54
C SER A 58 14.12 -7.00 3.08
N GLN A 59 15.34 -6.50 2.81
CA GLN A 59 15.91 -6.37 1.46
C GLN A 59 15.16 -5.40 0.50
N VAL A 60 14.21 -4.62 1.00
CA VAL A 60 13.59 -3.51 0.27
C VAL A 60 14.40 -2.26 0.54
N TYR A 61 14.84 -1.56 -0.51
CA TYR A 61 15.68 -0.38 -0.35
C TYR A 61 14.92 0.80 0.26
N LEU A 62 13.72 1.07 -0.22
CA LEU A 62 12.78 2.05 0.35
C LEU A 62 11.35 1.52 0.26
N ALA A 63 10.55 1.77 1.28
CA ALA A 63 9.11 1.53 1.20
C ALA A 63 8.33 2.71 1.79
N SER A 64 7.25 3.09 1.13
CA SER A 64 6.35 4.15 1.59
C SER A 64 5.08 3.61 2.23
N CYS A 65 4.58 4.33 3.24
CA CYS A 65 3.31 4.06 3.90
C CYS A 65 2.66 5.36 4.36
N VAL A 66 1.37 5.32 4.70
CA VAL A 66 0.60 6.44 5.26
C VAL A 66 -0.23 6.01 6.46
N SER A 67 -0.53 6.98 7.33
CA SER A 67 -1.30 6.72 8.55
C SER A 67 -2.79 6.45 8.30
N GLY A 68 -3.37 7.04 7.26
CA GLY A 68 -4.81 7.10 7.02
C GLY A 68 -5.40 5.94 6.20
N LYS A 69 -4.70 4.82 6.05
CA LYS A 69 -5.20 3.62 5.36
C LYS A 69 -5.18 2.40 6.30
N GLY A 70 -4.47 1.33 5.98
CA GLY A 70 -4.48 0.09 6.74
C GLY A 70 -4.13 0.21 8.22
N LEU A 71 -3.35 1.23 8.60
CA LEU A 71 -3.05 1.50 10.01
C LEU A 71 -4.23 2.07 10.80
N GLY A 72 -5.31 2.50 10.15
CA GLY A 72 -6.54 2.94 10.81
C GLY A 72 -6.41 4.23 11.63
N SER A 73 -5.48 5.11 11.27
CA SER A 73 -5.32 6.44 11.87
C SER A 73 -5.86 7.55 10.97
N TYR A 74 -5.84 8.79 11.45
CA TYR A 74 -6.16 9.93 10.59
C TYR A 74 -5.11 10.11 9.48
N PRO A 75 -5.51 10.52 8.26
CA PRO A 75 -4.58 10.85 7.20
C PRO A 75 -3.76 12.09 7.55
N GLY A 76 -2.55 12.20 6.96
CA GLY A 76 -1.69 13.36 7.12
C GLY A 76 -0.26 13.04 7.55
N LEU A 77 0.04 11.79 7.89
CA LEU A 77 1.41 11.33 8.13
C LEU A 77 1.82 10.35 7.03
N SER A 78 2.99 10.59 6.45
CA SER A 78 3.68 9.63 5.58
C SER A 78 4.90 9.06 6.30
N MET A 79 5.20 7.81 6.02
CA MET A 79 6.32 7.09 6.59
C MET A 79 7.15 6.48 5.46
N VAL A 80 8.46 6.53 5.61
CA VAL A 80 9.40 5.86 4.72
C VAL A 80 10.24 4.90 5.53
N PHE A 81 10.25 3.64 5.13
CA PHE A 81 11.06 2.59 5.74
C PHE A 81 12.33 2.37 4.92
N TYR A 82 13.47 2.26 5.57
CA TYR A 82 14.77 1.97 4.98
C TYR A 82 15.72 1.38 6.04
N ASP A 83 16.71 0.62 5.61
CA ASP A 83 17.69 -0.03 6.49
C ASP A 83 19.15 0.36 6.18
N HIS A 84 19.35 1.43 5.43
CA HIS A 84 20.66 1.93 5.02
C HIS A 84 20.85 3.40 5.40
N VAL A 85 22.08 3.89 5.30
CA VAL A 85 22.38 5.30 5.60
C VAL A 85 21.86 6.20 4.48
N VAL A 86 20.90 7.06 4.80
CA VAL A 86 20.43 8.13 3.92
C VAL A 86 21.12 9.44 4.30
N ARG A 87 21.73 10.11 3.34
CA ARG A 87 22.47 11.36 3.56
C ARG A 87 21.69 12.55 2.99
N SER A 88 21.70 13.65 3.72
CA SER A 88 21.13 14.91 3.26
C SER A 88 21.84 15.46 2.03
N ALA A 89 21.07 16.04 1.10
CA ALA A 89 21.58 16.64 -0.12
C ALA A 89 20.99 18.04 -0.36
N PRO A 90 21.25 19.02 0.54
CA PRO A 90 20.56 20.31 0.57
C PRO A 90 20.85 21.20 -0.64
N SER A 91 21.92 20.93 -1.39
CA SER A 91 22.24 21.63 -2.65
C SER A 91 21.48 21.12 -3.88
N ILE A 92 20.85 19.94 -3.76
CA ILE A 92 20.19 19.25 -4.87
C ILE A 92 18.69 19.11 -4.62
N LEU A 93 18.31 18.82 -3.35
CA LEU A 93 16.92 18.51 -2.98
C LEU A 93 16.27 19.65 -2.20
N PRO A 94 15.01 19.95 -2.47
CA PRO A 94 14.22 20.79 -1.57
C PRO A 94 14.19 20.17 -0.18
N ARG A 95 14.38 20.99 0.87
CA ARG A 95 14.48 20.52 2.26
C ARG A 95 13.33 19.61 2.71
N TYR A 96 12.13 19.87 2.22
CA TYR A 96 10.96 19.08 2.58
C TYR A 96 10.95 17.67 1.97
N LEU A 97 11.63 17.49 0.83
CA LEU A 97 11.77 16.23 0.12
C LEU A 97 13.08 15.50 0.41
N ASP A 98 13.96 16.11 1.23
CA ASP A 98 15.26 15.53 1.58
C ASP A 98 15.10 14.50 2.69
N LEU A 99 15.04 13.23 2.31
CA LEU A 99 14.93 12.11 3.25
C LEU A 99 16.15 12.02 4.18
N GLY A 100 17.34 12.44 3.73
CA GLY A 100 18.53 12.52 4.58
C GLY A 100 18.37 13.54 5.69
N LEU A 101 17.83 14.73 5.40
CA LEU A 101 17.49 15.72 6.40
C LEU A 101 16.43 15.20 7.38
N GLN A 102 15.41 14.49 6.88
CA GLN A 102 14.41 13.84 7.72
C GLN A 102 15.09 12.85 8.69
N SER A 103 15.97 12.01 8.18
CA SER A 103 16.71 11.01 8.97
C SER A 103 17.59 11.67 10.04
N GLU A 104 18.39 12.69 9.68
CA GLU A 104 19.28 13.43 10.60
C GLU A 104 18.52 14.11 11.74
N LYS A 105 17.26 14.49 11.52
CA LYS A 105 16.38 15.14 12.50
C LYS A 105 15.42 14.15 13.19
N GLY A 106 15.66 12.86 13.10
CA GLY A 106 14.81 11.82 13.71
C GLY A 106 13.39 11.78 13.17
N GLY A 107 13.22 12.15 11.88
CA GLY A 107 11.92 12.17 11.21
C GLY A 107 11.11 13.45 11.43
N ILE A 108 11.60 14.41 12.19
CA ILE A 108 10.87 15.64 12.56
C ILE A 108 11.72 16.90 12.27
N PRO A 109 12.06 17.19 11.01
CA PRO A 109 12.85 18.38 10.66
C PRO A 109 12.05 19.68 10.70
N PHE A 110 10.72 19.60 10.76
CA PHE A 110 9.78 20.72 10.77
C PHE A 110 8.73 20.54 11.86
N THR A 111 7.90 21.55 12.07
CA THR A 111 6.77 21.43 13.00
C THR A 111 5.81 20.33 12.56
N PHE A 112 5.50 19.45 13.49
CA PHE A 112 4.61 18.31 13.29
C PHE A 112 3.32 18.46 14.09
N SER A 113 2.21 17.93 13.59
CA SER A 113 0.95 17.89 14.34
C SER A 113 1.03 16.81 15.43
N SER A 114 1.08 17.23 16.69
CA SER A 114 1.05 16.33 17.85
C SER A 114 -0.24 15.49 17.88
N ASN A 115 -1.36 16.05 17.41
CA ASN A 115 -2.64 15.35 17.34
C ASN A 115 -2.57 14.15 16.38
N LEU A 116 -1.95 14.33 15.20
CA LEU A 116 -1.78 13.24 14.24
C LEU A 116 -0.82 12.16 14.77
N LEU A 117 0.26 12.57 15.46
CA LEU A 117 1.19 11.61 16.09
C LEU A 117 0.50 10.82 17.19
N TYR A 118 -0.29 11.48 18.04
CA TYR A 118 -1.05 10.82 19.09
C TYR A 118 -2.11 9.86 18.52
N ALA A 119 -2.80 10.27 17.47
CA ALA A 119 -3.76 9.42 16.77
C ALA A 119 -3.08 8.18 16.18
N LEU A 120 -1.93 8.34 15.50
CA LEU A 120 -1.14 7.22 14.97
C LEU A 120 -0.66 6.31 16.09
N GLN A 121 -0.11 6.86 17.18
CA GLN A 121 0.31 6.07 18.34
C GLN A 121 -0.85 5.25 18.91
N THR A 122 -2.05 5.85 19.01
CA THR A 122 -3.23 5.17 19.52
C THR A 122 -3.69 4.05 18.59
N ALA A 123 -3.67 4.30 17.28
CA ALA A 123 -4.00 3.30 16.27
C ALA A 123 -3.02 2.11 16.33
N VAL A 124 -1.70 2.40 16.34
CA VAL A 124 -0.67 1.34 16.42
C VAL A 124 -0.76 0.53 17.72
N LYS A 125 -1.07 1.15 18.86
CA LYS A 125 -1.28 0.41 20.12
C LYS A 125 -2.46 -0.56 20.08
N ARG A 126 -3.48 -0.26 19.30
CA ARG A 126 -4.67 -1.12 19.10
C ARG A 126 -4.50 -2.10 17.96
N PHE A 127 -3.46 -1.91 17.16
CA PHE A 127 -3.23 -2.71 15.99
C PHE A 127 -2.58 -4.04 16.39
N HIS A 128 -3.29 -5.11 16.18
CA HIS A 128 -2.79 -6.46 16.28
C HIS A 128 -2.80 -7.05 14.86
N SER A 129 -1.65 -6.99 14.17
CA SER A 129 -1.54 -7.27 12.73
C SER A 129 -2.17 -8.60 12.33
N ASP A 130 -1.95 -9.65 13.11
CA ASP A 130 -2.49 -10.98 12.81
C ASP A 130 -4.01 -11.04 12.93
N ASP A 131 -4.58 -10.36 13.90
CA ASP A 131 -6.03 -10.35 14.13
C ASP A 131 -6.72 -9.52 13.04
N VAL A 132 -6.17 -8.35 12.68
CA VAL A 132 -6.68 -7.50 11.60
C VAL A 132 -6.67 -8.27 10.28
N TYR A 133 -5.55 -8.89 9.94
CA TYR A 133 -5.42 -9.65 8.70
C TYR A 133 -6.40 -10.83 8.66
N LYS A 134 -6.46 -11.65 9.72
CA LYS A 134 -7.38 -12.79 9.80
C LYS A 134 -8.84 -12.38 9.67
N HIS A 135 -9.23 -11.33 10.37
CA HIS A 135 -10.59 -10.80 10.28
C HIS A 135 -10.91 -10.29 8.87
N THR A 136 -10.02 -9.47 8.30
CA THR A 136 -10.19 -8.95 6.94
C THR A 136 -10.28 -10.09 5.91
N LEU A 137 -9.46 -11.13 6.06
CA LEU A 137 -9.50 -12.31 5.20
C LEU A 137 -10.83 -13.07 5.31
N GLN A 138 -11.34 -13.25 6.53
CA GLN A 138 -12.64 -13.90 6.75
C GLN A 138 -13.79 -13.13 6.09
N VAL A 139 -13.85 -11.81 6.32
CA VAL A 139 -14.87 -10.94 5.71
C VAL A 139 -14.76 -10.94 4.20
N SER A 140 -13.53 -10.81 3.66
CA SER A 140 -13.29 -10.85 2.21
C SER A 140 -13.72 -12.18 1.58
N THR A 141 -13.40 -13.29 2.22
CA THR A 141 -13.78 -14.63 1.74
C THR A 141 -15.30 -14.77 1.68
N TRP A 142 -15.98 -14.39 2.75
CA TRP A 142 -17.44 -14.38 2.80
C TRP A 142 -18.04 -13.47 1.70
N LEU A 143 -17.55 -12.22 1.60
CA LEU A 143 -18.08 -11.26 0.63
C LEU A 143 -17.87 -11.73 -0.82
N LYS A 144 -16.69 -12.29 -1.14
CA LYS A 144 -16.42 -12.86 -2.47
C LYS A 144 -17.37 -14.02 -2.80
N ALA A 145 -17.72 -14.86 -1.81
CA ALA A 145 -18.68 -15.94 -2.00
C ALA A 145 -20.08 -15.39 -2.27
N GLU A 146 -20.54 -14.38 -1.51
CA GLU A 146 -21.84 -13.74 -1.73
C GLU A 146 -21.91 -13.01 -3.08
N LEU A 147 -20.86 -12.30 -3.48
CA LEU A 147 -20.77 -11.67 -4.79
C LEU A 147 -20.91 -12.70 -5.92
N LYS A 148 -20.17 -13.82 -5.83
CA LYS A 148 -20.29 -14.93 -6.80
C LYS A 148 -21.71 -15.51 -6.85
N ARG A 149 -22.36 -15.66 -5.69
CA ARG A 149 -23.75 -16.18 -5.60
C ARG A 149 -24.76 -15.31 -6.34
N ILE A 150 -24.54 -13.99 -6.37
CA ILE A 150 -25.41 -13.03 -7.08
C ILE A 150 -24.91 -12.68 -8.49
N GLY A 151 -23.89 -13.39 -9.00
CA GLY A 151 -23.42 -13.29 -10.38
C GLY A 151 -22.30 -12.27 -10.61
N PHE A 152 -21.69 -11.70 -9.56
CA PHE A 152 -20.51 -10.85 -9.68
C PHE A 152 -19.25 -11.64 -9.39
N HIS A 153 -18.24 -11.46 -10.24
CA HIS A 153 -16.97 -12.14 -10.11
C HIS A 153 -15.82 -11.15 -9.88
N PRO A 154 -15.00 -11.35 -8.84
CA PRO A 154 -13.78 -10.57 -8.68
C PRO A 154 -12.88 -10.69 -9.92
N ILE A 155 -12.28 -9.57 -10.35
CA ILE A 155 -11.44 -9.54 -11.56
C ILE A 155 -10.06 -10.16 -11.33
N ILE A 156 -9.61 -10.26 -10.07
CA ILE A 156 -8.33 -10.85 -9.70
C ILE A 156 -8.57 -12.19 -8.99
N SER A 157 -7.75 -13.18 -9.34
CA SER A 157 -7.77 -14.49 -8.68
C SER A 157 -7.38 -14.39 -7.21
N ASP A 158 -7.88 -15.27 -6.37
CA ASP A 158 -7.63 -15.26 -4.93
C ASP A 158 -6.14 -15.35 -4.58
N SER A 159 -5.32 -16.00 -5.42
CA SER A 159 -3.87 -16.13 -5.23
C SER A 159 -3.08 -14.83 -5.41
N HIS A 160 -3.66 -13.82 -6.07
CA HIS A 160 -3.00 -12.55 -6.38
C HIS A 160 -3.81 -11.34 -5.89
N SER A 161 -4.82 -11.54 -5.06
CA SER A 161 -5.69 -10.46 -4.57
C SER A 161 -5.42 -10.13 -3.11
N THR A 162 -5.48 -8.83 -2.79
CA THR A 162 -5.56 -8.39 -1.40
C THR A 162 -6.96 -8.69 -0.83
N PRO A 163 -7.07 -9.07 0.44
CA PRO A 163 -8.38 -9.18 1.08
C PRO A 163 -9.02 -7.82 1.37
N ALA A 164 -8.27 -6.73 1.31
CA ALA A 164 -8.76 -5.39 1.66
C ALA A 164 -9.50 -4.67 0.53
N VAL A 165 -9.34 -5.13 -0.73
CA VAL A 165 -9.97 -4.53 -1.92
C VAL A 165 -10.53 -5.64 -2.81
N ILE A 166 -11.81 -5.54 -3.13
CA ILE A 166 -12.49 -6.46 -4.04
C ILE A 166 -13.06 -5.65 -5.19
N THR A 167 -12.51 -5.84 -6.38
CA THR A 167 -13.00 -5.21 -7.61
C THR A 167 -13.74 -6.24 -8.45
N VAL A 168 -14.93 -5.90 -8.90
CA VAL A 168 -15.77 -6.76 -9.74
C VAL A 168 -16.05 -6.09 -11.08
N SER A 169 -16.15 -6.89 -12.14
CA SER A 169 -16.66 -6.40 -13.42
C SER A 169 -18.16 -6.20 -13.34
N LEU A 170 -18.62 -5.06 -13.85
CA LEU A 170 -20.05 -4.82 -14.04
C LEU A 170 -20.47 -5.28 -15.42
N PRO A 171 -21.66 -5.89 -15.57
CA PRO A 171 -22.26 -6.12 -16.89
C PRO A 171 -22.45 -4.82 -17.67
N ASP A 172 -22.35 -4.85 -19.00
CA ASP A 172 -22.45 -3.67 -19.89
C ASP A 172 -23.70 -2.82 -19.67
N ARG A 173 -24.78 -3.45 -19.21
CA ARG A 173 -26.05 -2.78 -18.88
C ARG A 173 -26.02 -1.95 -17.60
N LEU A 174 -24.99 -2.08 -16.79
CA LEU A 174 -24.86 -1.40 -15.50
C LEU A 174 -23.77 -0.34 -15.58
N ASN A 175 -24.07 0.82 -15.00
CA ASN A 175 -23.13 1.93 -14.88
C ASN A 175 -22.76 2.13 -13.42
N SER A 176 -21.45 2.16 -13.11
CA SER A 176 -20.95 2.29 -11.74
C SER A 176 -21.43 3.57 -11.05
N ALA A 177 -21.46 4.71 -11.76
CA ALA A 177 -21.94 5.96 -11.20
C ALA A 177 -23.44 5.92 -10.88
N GLN A 178 -24.25 5.26 -11.72
CA GLN A 178 -25.68 5.08 -11.44
C GLN A 178 -25.91 4.20 -10.21
N ILE A 179 -25.13 3.11 -10.08
CA ILE A 179 -25.17 2.24 -8.90
C ILE A 179 -24.77 3.02 -7.65
N GLY A 180 -23.67 3.77 -7.71
CA GLY A 180 -23.23 4.63 -6.61
C GLY A 180 -24.31 5.61 -6.17
N ASN A 181 -24.93 6.33 -7.10
CA ASN A 181 -26.02 7.27 -6.82
C ASN A 181 -27.25 6.60 -6.19
N ILE A 182 -27.56 5.36 -6.57
CA ILE A 182 -28.67 4.60 -5.96
C ILE A 182 -28.30 4.22 -4.52
N LEU A 183 -27.11 3.65 -4.31
CA LEU A 183 -26.65 3.24 -3.00
C LEU A 183 -26.52 4.43 -2.04
N GLU A 184 -26.05 5.59 -2.50
CA GLU A 184 -25.99 6.80 -1.71
C GLU A 184 -27.39 7.24 -1.21
N LYS A 185 -28.41 7.18 -2.07
CA LYS A 185 -29.81 7.46 -1.69
C LYS A 185 -30.37 6.48 -0.65
N GLU A 186 -29.88 5.23 -0.67
CA GLU A 186 -30.22 4.19 0.32
C GLU A 186 -29.37 4.31 1.60
N GLY A 187 -28.49 5.31 1.71
CA GLY A 187 -27.67 5.60 2.90
C GLY A 187 -26.30 4.91 2.93
N TYR A 188 -25.89 4.29 1.83
CA TYR A 188 -24.55 3.73 1.70
C TYR A 188 -23.59 4.81 1.19
N LEU A 189 -22.54 5.11 1.96
CA LEU A 189 -21.46 6.00 1.54
C LEU A 189 -20.41 5.17 0.79
N LEU A 190 -20.11 5.54 -0.43
CA LEU A 190 -19.11 4.90 -1.30
C LEU A 190 -17.90 5.81 -1.48
#